data_56c9d63a6f33003f6f260f2e08a1a7fe
#
_entry.id   56c9d63a6f33003f6f260f2e08a1a7fe
#
_cell.length_a   1.000
_cell.length_b   1.000
_cell.length_c   1.000
_cell.angle_alpha   90.00
_cell.angle_beta   90.00
_cell.angle_gamma   90.00
#
_symmetry.space_group_name_H-M   'P 1'
#
loop_
_entity.id
_entity.type
_entity.pdbx_description
1 polymer ?
#
loop_
_entity_poly.entity_id
_entity_poly.type
_entity_poly.pdbx_seq_one_letter_code
_entity_poly.pdbx_strand_id
1 'polypeptide(L)'
;MITPVVEGPLTGPELNELFHASWPGHRDTDFEPLFARRLLHVTARRDGRLVGYVNVVGDGGAHAFVLDTTVHPDERRRGLGVALVRRAAEAARERGAHWLHVDHEPYLTGFYAECGFAPTAAGLMRLSG
;
A
#
# COMPACT_ATOMS: atom_id res chain seq x y z
N MET A 1 -7.25 -18.76 -3.65
CA MET A 1 -6.78 -17.43 -4.09
C MET A 1 -7.15 -16.39 -3.05
N ILE A 2 -6.24 -15.47 -2.76
CA ILE A 2 -6.49 -14.38 -1.81
C ILE A 2 -7.05 -13.18 -2.57
N THR A 3 -8.18 -12.66 -2.11
CA THR A 3 -8.83 -11.51 -2.75
C THR A 3 -8.58 -10.24 -1.92
N PRO A 4 -8.02 -9.18 -2.52
CA PRO A 4 -7.89 -7.89 -1.84
C PRO A 4 -9.24 -7.29 -1.48
N VAL A 5 -9.33 -6.68 -0.31
CA VAL A 5 -10.55 -6.07 0.21
C VAL A 5 -10.32 -4.59 0.50
N VAL A 6 -11.07 -3.73 -0.18
CA VAL A 6 -11.01 -2.29 0.08
C VAL A 6 -11.66 -1.99 1.42
N GLU A 7 -10.97 -1.22 2.27
CA GLU A 7 -11.43 -0.89 3.62
C GLU A 7 -11.72 -2.12 4.48
N GLY A 8 -11.02 -3.24 4.22
CA GLY A 8 -11.14 -4.42 5.05
C GLY A 8 -10.75 -4.13 6.50
N PRO A 9 -11.26 -4.93 7.45
CA PRO A 9 -10.92 -4.75 8.86
C PRO A 9 -9.41 -4.72 9.07
N LEU A 10 -8.95 -3.83 9.93
CA LEU A 10 -7.52 -3.62 10.16
C LEU A 10 -7.30 -3.02 11.55
N THR A 11 -6.37 -3.61 12.30
CA THR A 11 -5.95 -3.07 13.59
C THR A 11 -4.48 -2.69 13.55
N GLY A 12 -4.08 -1.74 14.40
CA GLY A 12 -2.68 -1.35 14.53
C GLY A 12 -1.75 -2.51 14.86
N PRO A 13 -2.08 -3.37 15.85
CA PRO A 13 -1.25 -4.54 16.17
C PRO A 13 -1.04 -5.50 14.99
N GLU A 14 -2.07 -5.76 14.20
CA GLU A 14 -1.94 -6.61 13.00
C GLU A 14 -0.99 -6.01 11.97
N LEU A 15 -1.10 -4.70 11.78
CA LEU A 15 -0.25 -4.01 10.81
C LEU A 15 1.20 -4.00 11.28
N ASN A 16 1.44 -3.80 12.57
CA ASN A 16 2.78 -3.93 13.15
C ASN A 16 3.34 -5.34 12.94
N GLU A 17 2.54 -6.37 13.15
CA GLU A 17 2.95 -7.75 12.95
C GLU A 17 3.36 -7.99 11.50
N LEU A 18 2.55 -7.52 10.53
CA LEU A 18 2.87 -7.64 9.11
C LEU A 18 4.17 -6.91 8.75
N PHE A 19 4.36 -5.69 9.26
CA PHE A 19 5.54 -4.90 8.99
C PHE A 19 6.79 -5.52 9.63
N HIS A 20 6.69 -6.06 10.84
CA HIS A 20 7.81 -6.77 11.46
C HIS A 20 8.25 -7.98 10.64
N ALA A 21 7.31 -8.72 10.06
CA ALA A 21 7.62 -9.86 9.21
C ALA A 21 8.24 -9.46 7.87
N SER A 22 7.95 -8.26 7.40
CA SER A 22 8.25 -7.84 6.02
C SER A 22 9.41 -6.85 5.92
N TRP A 23 9.60 -6.00 6.92
CA TRP A 23 10.56 -4.89 6.88
C TRP A 23 11.58 -5.01 8.02
N PRO A 24 12.87 -5.25 7.69
CA PRO A 24 13.92 -5.25 8.72
C PRO A 24 13.94 -3.90 9.44
N GLY A 25 14.04 -3.96 10.77
CA GLY A 25 14.13 -2.76 11.57
C GLY A 25 12.83 -2.03 11.84
N HIS A 26 11.70 -2.60 11.45
CA HIS A 26 10.40 -2.00 11.79
C HIS A 26 10.26 -1.87 13.31
N ARG A 27 9.73 -0.74 13.77
CA ARG A 27 9.41 -0.49 15.17
C ARG A 27 7.90 -0.37 15.32
N ASP A 28 7.38 -0.88 16.42
CA ASP A 28 5.95 -0.75 16.73
C ASP A 28 5.53 0.72 16.65
N THR A 29 4.45 0.96 15.94
CA THR A 29 3.97 2.30 15.62
C THR A 29 2.50 2.39 16.00
N ASP A 30 2.10 3.55 16.50
CA ASP A 30 0.68 3.87 16.65
C ASP A 30 0.18 4.35 15.28
N PHE A 31 -0.65 3.54 14.64
CA PHE A 31 -1.18 3.82 13.30
C PHE A 31 -2.48 4.62 13.30
N GLU A 32 -3.03 4.95 14.47
CA GLU A 32 -4.30 5.68 14.52
C GLU A 32 -4.28 7.01 13.76
N PRO A 33 -3.22 7.84 13.88
CA PRO A 33 -3.16 9.06 13.07
C PRO A 33 -3.14 8.81 11.57
N LEU A 34 -2.47 7.73 11.13
CA LEU A 34 -2.41 7.33 9.73
C LEU A 34 -3.78 6.85 9.26
N PHE A 35 -4.44 6.01 10.06
CA PHE A 35 -5.77 5.52 9.71
C PHE A 35 -6.79 6.65 9.61
N ALA A 36 -6.66 7.68 10.44
CA ALA A 36 -7.58 8.81 10.44
C ALA A 36 -7.46 9.68 9.18
N ARG A 37 -6.31 9.63 8.50
CA ARG A 37 -6.03 10.53 7.36
C ARG A 37 -5.99 9.85 6.01
N ARG A 38 -6.07 8.55 5.96
CA ARG A 38 -6.02 7.83 4.68
C ARG A 38 -7.23 8.15 3.81
N LEU A 39 -7.05 8.10 2.51
CA LEU A 39 -8.18 8.08 1.59
C LEU A 39 -8.85 6.71 1.62
N LEU A 40 -8.05 5.66 1.54
CA LEU A 40 -8.49 4.27 1.65
C LEU A 40 -7.30 3.38 1.95
N HIS A 41 -7.57 2.15 2.39
CA HIS A 41 -6.58 1.09 2.40
C HIS A 41 -7.16 -0.17 1.77
N VAL A 42 -6.27 -1.08 1.39
CA VAL A 42 -6.66 -2.39 0.88
C VAL A 42 -5.93 -3.45 1.71
N THR A 43 -6.64 -4.47 2.12
CA THR A 43 -6.07 -5.58 2.90
C THR A 43 -6.20 -6.89 2.15
N ALA A 44 -5.34 -7.84 2.48
CA ALA A 44 -5.45 -9.22 2.04
C ALA A 44 -5.18 -10.13 3.22
N ARG A 45 -5.97 -11.20 3.34
CA ARG A 45 -5.88 -12.13 4.47
C ARG A 45 -5.84 -13.57 3.98
N ARG A 46 -5.07 -14.39 4.70
CA ARG A 46 -5.10 -15.83 4.57
C ARG A 46 -5.52 -16.40 5.91
N ASP A 47 -6.65 -17.12 5.93
CA ASP A 47 -7.19 -17.75 7.14
C ASP A 47 -7.28 -16.75 8.31
N GLY A 48 -7.76 -15.54 8.01
CA GLY A 48 -7.93 -14.48 9.00
C GLY A 48 -6.69 -13.68 9.33
N ARG A 49 -5.50 -14.11 8.91
CA ARG A 49 -4.25 -13.41 9.17
C ARG A 49 -4.00 -12.35 8.09
N LEU A 50 -3.61 -11.15 8.50
CA LEU A 50 -3.24 -10.08 7.56
C LEU A 50 -1.93 -10.45 6.87
N VAL A 51 -1.97 -10.58 5.54
CA VAL A 51 -0.80 -10.93 4.73
C VAL A 51 -0.49 -9.91 3.65
N GLY A 52 -1.33 -8.92 3.44
CA GLY A 52 -1.10 -7.87 2.48
C GLY A 52 -1.79 -6.58 2.86
N TYR A 53 -1.20 -5.46 2.45
CA TYR A 53 -1.68 -4.14 2.80
C TYR A 53 -1.15 -3.11 1.81
N VAL A 54 -1.98 -2.14 1.51
CA VAL A 54 -1.55 -0.92 0.83
C VAL A 54 -2.36 0.26 1.36
N ASN A 55 -1.67 1.38 1.58
CA ASN A 55 -2.27 2.61 2.03
C ASN A 55 -2.36 3.59 0.86
N VAL A 56 -3.47 4.31 0.75
CA VAL A 56 -3.63 5.37 -0.23
C VAL A 56 -4.03 6.64 0.50
N VAL A 57 -3.29 7.71 0.27
CA VAL A 57 -3.63 9.05 0.77
C VAL A 57 -4.03 9.93 -0.40
N GLY A 58 -4.82 10.95 -0.15
CA GLY A 58 -5.28 11.87 -1.18
C GLY A 58 -5.07 13.32 -0.75
N ASP A 59 -5.10 14.22 -1.73
CA ASP A 59 -5.03 15.66 -1.47
C ASP A 59 -6.43 16.30 -1.33
N GLY A 60 -7.47 15.48 -1.37
CA GLY A 60 -8.86 15.97 -1.39
C GLY A 60 -9.34 16.35 -2.78
N GLY A 61 -8.49 16.27 -3.79
CA GLY A 61 -8.79 16.60 -5.18
C GLY A 61 -8.41 15.50 -6.14
N ALA A 62 -7.66 15.86 -7.17
CA ALA A 62 -7.36 14.94 -8.29
C ALA A 62 -6.23 13.95 -7.99
N HIS A 63 -5.45 14.15 -6.94
CA HIS A 63 -4.24 13.36 -6.70
C HIS A 63 -4.37 12.41 -5.51
N ALA A 64 -3.91 11.17 -5.71
CA ALA A 64 -3.76 10.18 -4.64
C ALA A 64 -2.37 9.55 -4.72
N PHE A 65 -1.89 8.98 -3.62
CA PHE A 65 -0.53 8.47 -3.49
C PHE A 65 -0.57 7.10 -2.83
N VAL A 66 0.11 6.12 -3.45
CA VAL A 66 0.27 4.76 -2.90
C VAL A 66 1.44 4.76 -1.94
N LEU A 67 1.20 4.24 -0.74
CA LEU A 67 2.22 4.15 0.31
C LEU A 67 2.19 2.76 0.95
N ASP A 68 3.34 2.33 1.45
CA ASP A 68 3.47 1.16 2.33
C ASP A 68 2.94 -0.15 1.75
N THR A 69 3.02 -0.34 0.44
CA THR A 69 2.63 -1.62 -0.17
C THR A 69 3.45 -2.76 0.44
N THR A 70 2.77 -3.71 1.06
CA THR A 70 3.44 -4.79 1.79
C THR A 70 2.75 -6.11 1.53
N VAL A 71 3.55 -7.13 1.24
CA VAL A 71 3.10 -8.52 1.13
C VAL A 71 3.97 -9.35 2.07
N HIS A 72 3.32 -10.14 2.93
CA HIS A 72 4.02 -11.05 3.84
C HIS A 72 4.99 -11.93 3.04
N PRO A 73 6.21 -12.17 3.55
CA PRO A 73 7.20 -12.97 2.84
C PRO A 73 6.68 -14.33 2.34
N ASP A 74 5.81 -14.98 3.10
CA ASP A 74 5.24 -16.29 2.76
C ASP A 74 4.27 -16.23 1.57
N GLU A 75 3.81 -15.04 1.21
CA GLU A 75 2.83 -14.85 0.13
C GLU A 75 3.43 -14.19 -1.11
N ARG A 76 4.73 -13.93 -1.12
CA ARG A 76 5.40 -13.27 -2.25
C ARG A 76 5.44 -14.19 -3.47
N ARG A 77 5.63 -13.57 -4.66
CA ARG A 77 5.76 -14.24 -5.96
C ARG A 77 4.49 -14.97 -6.39
N ARG A 78 3.33 -14.55 -5.90
CA ARG A 78 2.03 -15.12 -6.25
C ARG A 78 1.09 -14.09 -6.86
N GLY A 79 1.61 -12.90 -7.21
CA GLY A 79 0.80 -11.84 -7.81
C GLY A 79 -0.04 -11.04 -6.84
N LEU A 80 0.06 -11.27 -5.52
CA LEU A 80 -0.74 -10.57 -4.54
C LEU A 80 -0.43 -9.08 -4.48
N GLY A 81 0.84 -8.69 -4.58
CA GLY A 81 1.23 -7.29 -4.57
C GLY A 81 0.61 -6.49 -5.71
N VAL A 82 0.65 -7.04 -6.92
CA VAL A 82 0.02 -6.43 -8.09
C VAL A 82 -1.49 -6.33 -7.89
N ALA A 83 -2.12 -7.38 -7.39
CA ALA A 83 -3.56 -7.38 -7.14
C ALA A 83 -3.96 -6.30 -6.12
N LEU A 84 -3.19 -6.15 -5.06
CA LEU A 84 -3.41 -5.12 -4.04
C LEU A 84 -3.35 -3.70 -4.64
N VAL A 85 -2.29 -3.41 -5.39
CA VAL A 85 -2.09 -2.07 -5.96
C VAL A 85 -3.14 -1.78 -7.04
N ARG A 86 -3.46 -2.74 -7.88
CA ARG A 86 -4.50 -2.57 -8.90
C ARG A 86 -5.86 -2.31 -8.26
N ARG A 87 -6.19 -3.02 -7.18
CA ARG A 87 -7.46 -2.79 -6.49
C ARG A 87 -7.48 -1.42 -5.82
N ALA A 88 -6.35 -0.99 -5.27
CA ALA A 88 -6.22 0.36 -4.70
C ALA A 88 -6.41 1.44 -5.76
N ALA A 89 -5.84 1.26 -6.95
CA ALA A 89 -5.99 2.20 -8.05
C ALA A 89 -7.46 2.33 -8.51
N GLU A 90 -8.13 1.19 -8.64
CA GLU A 90 -9.55 1.18 -9.00
C GLU A 90 -10.39 1.91 -7.96
N ALA A 91 -10.17 1.64 -6.67
CA ALA A 91 -10.90 2.28 -5.60
C ALA A 91 -10.60 3.78 -5.51
N ALA A 92 -9.37 4.19 -5.74
CA ALA A 92 -9.00 5.61 -5.77
C ALA A 92 -9.72 6.35 -6.90
N ARG A 93 -9.81 5.70 -8.08
CA ARG A 93 -10.57 6.26 -9.20
C ARG A 93 -12.04 6.45 -8.83
N GLU A 94 -12.64 5.46 -8.19
CA GLU A 94 -14.04 5.51 -7.75
C GLU A 94 -14.29 6.66 -6.77
N ARG A 95 -13.25 7.10 -6.05
CA ARG A 95 -13.31 8.22 -5.12
C ARG A 95 -12.89 9.55 -5.72
N GLY A 96 -12.75 9.63 -7.02
CA GLY A 96 -12.54 10.88 -7.74
C GLY A 96 -11.09 11.24 -8.04
N ALA A 97 -10.13 10.38 -7.69
CA ALA A 97 -8.74 10.63 -8.06
C ALA A 97 -8.55 10.48 -9.57
N HIS A 98 -7.81 11.40 -10.16
CA HIS A 98 -7.44 11.37 -11.58
C HIS A 98 -6.02 10.85 -11.77
N TRP A 99 -5.17 11.04 -10.77
CA TRP A 99 -3.76 10.65 -10.81
C TRP A 99 -3.41 9.87 -9.56
N LEU A 100 -2.76 8.73 -9.76
CA LEU A 100 -2.20 7.94 -8.66
C LEU A 100 -0.69 7.97 -8.77
N HIS A 101 -0.03 8.42 -7.71
CA HIS A 101 1.41 8.55 -7.64
C HIS A 101 2.01 7.43 -6.81
N VAL A 102 3.22 7.02 -7.16
CA VAL A 102 4.04 6.14 -6.34
C VAL A 102 5.50 6.52 -6.51
N ASP A 103 6.25 6.59 -5.42
CA ASP A 103 7.70 6.58 -5.49
C ASP A 103 8.19 5.24 -4.93
N HIS A 104 9.30 4.75 -5.45
CA HIS A 104 9.78 3.41 -5.12
C HIS A 104 11.26 3.27 -5.41
N GLU A 105 11.86 2.22 -4.84
CA GLU A 105 13.24 1.88 -5.15
C GLU A 105 13.36 1.43 -6.61
N PRO A 106 14.53 1.70 -7.25
CA PRO A 106 14.70 1.37 -8.67
C PRO A 106 14.42 -0.10 -9.03
N TYR A 107 14.70 -1.04 -8.13
CA TYR A 107 14.46 -2.46 -8.41
C TYR A 107 12.98 -2.83 -8.47
N LEU A 108 12.08 -1.92 -8.06
CA LEU A 108 10.63 -2.13 -8.13
C LEU A 108 9.98 -1.53 -9.37
N THR A 109 10.76 -0.96 -10.29
CA THR A 109 10.23 -0.36 -11.52
C THR A 109 9.36 -1.34 -12.31
N GLY A 110 9.82 -2.58 -12.49
CA GLY A 110 9.06 -3.61 -13.19
C GLY A 110 7.77 -3.96 -12.48
N PHE A 111 7.81 -4.05 -11.15
CA PHE A 111 6.62 -4.33 -10.36
C PHE A 111 5.54 -3.25 -10.57
N TYR A 112 5.91 -1.98 -10.45
CA TYR A 112 4.94 -0.91 -10.61
C TYR A 112 4.50 -0.71 -12.06
N ALA A 113 5.36 -1.01 -13.04
CA ALA A 113 4.95 -1.06 -14.43
C ALA A 113 3.85 -2.11 -14.65
N GLU A 114 3.99 -3.28 -14.04
CA GLU A 114 2.98 -4.34 -14.10
C GLU A 114 1.67 -3.89 -13.44
N CYS A 115 1.74 -3.05 -12.41
CA CYS A 115 0.56 -2.47 -11.77
C CYS A 115 -0.15 -1.43 -12.65
N GLY A 116 0.50 -0.94 -13.71
CA GLY A 116 -0.08 0.04 -14.63
C GLY A 116 0.52 1.44 -14.55
N PHE A 117 1.57 1.64 -13.76
CA PHE A 117 2.21 2.95 -13.66
C PHE A 117 3.15 3.20 -14.82
N ALA A 118 3.08 4.40 -15.40
CA ALA A 118 4.08 4.88 -16.34
C ALA A 118 5.18 5.59 -15.55
N PRO A 119 6.46 5.41 -15.91
CA PRO A 119 7.55 6.11 -15.22
C PRO A 119 7.42 7.62 -15.36
N THR A 120 7.77 8.33 -14.30
CA THR A 120 7.86 9.79 -14.31
C THR A 120 9.00 10.24 -13.42
N ALA A 121 9.53 11.42 -13.67
CA ALA A 121 10.53 12.00 -12.80
C ALA A 121 9.86 12.44 -11.49
N ALA A 122 10.48 12.08 -10.37
CA ALA A 122 9.98 12.44 -9.04
C ALA A 122 11.15 12.73 -8.11
N GLY A 123 10.90 13.48 -7.07
CA GLY A 123 11.91 13.81 -6.08
C GLY A 123 11.44 13.46 -4.69
N LEU A 124 12.38 13.09 -3.83
CA LEU A 124 12.13 12.77 -2.43
C LEU A 124 13.10 13.56 -1.59
N MET A 125 12.60 14.27 -0.59
CA MET A 125 13.44 15.05 0.32
C MET A 125 13.21 14.57 1.75
N ARG A 126 14.29 14.21 2.41
CA ARG A 126 14.21 13.85 3.83
C ARG A 126 14.14 15.11 4.67
N LEU A 127 13.12 15.20 5.53
CA LEU A 127 12.91 16.36 6.42
C LEU A 127 13.41 16.10 7.84
N SER A 128 13.67 14.85 8.22
CA SER A 128 14.24 14.51 9.52
C SER A 128 15.75 14.36 9.40
N GLY A 129 16.45 14.78 10.41
CA GLY A 129 17.90 14.87 10.43
C GLY A 129 18.70 13.61 10.39
#